data_96f87f16503c271779a9d20fe56483a9
#
_entry.id   96f87f16503c271779a9d20fe56483a9
#
_cell.length_a   1.000
_cell.length_b   1.000
_cell.length_c   1.000
_cell.angle_alpha   90.00
_cell.angle_beta   90.00
_cell.angle_gamma   90.00
#
_symmetry.space_group_name_H-M   'P 1'
#
loop_
_entity.id
_entity.type
_entity.pdbx_description
1 polymer ?
#
loop_
_entity_poly.entity_id
_entity_poly.type
_entity_poly.pdbx_seq_one_letter_code
_entity_poly.pdbx_strand_id
1 'polypeptide(L)'
;MTELIREKLKEIEEKENIKIIHCVESGSRAWGFASPDSDYDVRFIYVRPKEYYLRLDKTRDVIEWQLDDTLDINGWDLQKALRLLHKSNPTLFEWNSSPIIYKTTDEWKEVSSIIEKYFVEKSGLYHYLSTAKSNYREYLKGDVVKLKKYFYVLRPLLACKWILAEGTPPPMLFKTLMDKYLDESIKPDVEKLLEMKMTMPEIGEGKQFDKVNEYLDKTIEEVEQIIAELPNKDTQGWEKLNEIFLKLI
;
A
#
# COMPACT_ATOMS: atom_id res chain seq x y z
N MET A 1 8.92 13.19 -15.59
CA MET A 1 9.12 12.08 -14.66
C MET A 1 8.58 10.74 -15.22
N THR A 2 7.35 10.63 -15.69
CA THR A 2 6.77 9.36 -16.19
C THR A 2 7.63 8.68 -17.27
N GLU A 3 8.14 9.42 -18.24
CA GLU A 3 9.04 8.86 -19.27
C GLU A 3 10.37 8.39 -18.67
N LEU A 4 10.95 9.16 -17.74
CA LEU A 4 12.17 8.73 -17.03
C LEU A 4 11.94 7.42 -16.27
N ILE A 5 10.80 7.27 -15.57
CA ILE A 5 10.45 6.03 -14.89
C ILE A 5 10.38 4.88 -15.89
N ARG A 6 9.71 5.06 -17.03
CA ARG A 6 9.61 4.02 -18.07
C ARG A 6 10.97 3.63 -18.67
N GLU A 7 11.87 4.59 -18.87
CA GLU A 7 13.25 4.31 -19.31
C GLU A 7 14.01 3.50 -18.25
N LYS A 8 13.87 3.87 -16.98
CA LYS A 8 14.50 3.14 -15.87
C LYS A 8 13.95 1.72 -15.72
N LEU A 9 12.66 1.50 -15.93
CA LEU A 9 12.09 0.17 -15.91
C LEU A 9 12.69 -0.72 -17.01
N LYS A 10 12.94 -0.20 -18.21
CA LYS A 10 13.62 -0.95 -19.29
C LYS A 10 15.08 -1.28 -18.92
N GLU A 11 15.79 -0.31 -18.35
CA GLU A 11 17.16 -0.52 -17.88
C GLU A 11 17.23 -1.60 -16.79
N ILE A 12 16.26 -1.64 -15.88
CA ILE A 12 16.14 -2.68 -14.84
C ILE A 12 15.87 -4.05 -15.48
N GLU A 13 14.95 -4.13 -16.46
CA GLU A 13 14.64 -5.39 -17.16
C GLU A 13 15.90 -5.98 -17.82
N GLU A 14 16.70 -5.13 -18.47
CA GLU A 14 17.94 -5.56 -19.15
C GLU A 14 19.03 -5.98 -18.14
N LYS A 15 19.30 -5.16 -17.12
CA LYS A 15 20.36 -5.42 -16.15
C LYS A 15 20.10 -6.62 -15.24
N GLU A 16 18.84 -6.79 -14.83
CA GLU A 16 18.43 -7.84 -13.89
C GLU A 16 17.97 -9.12 -14.61
N ASN A 17 17.90 -9.11 -15.95
CA ASN A 17 17.35 -10.19 -16.75
C ASN A 17 15.99 -10.66 -16.26
N ILE A 18 15.05 -9.72 -16.24
CA ILE A 18 13.67 -9.93 -15.75
C ILE A 18 12.66 -9.40 -16.77
N LYS A 19 11.40 -9.80 -16.60
CA LYS A 19 10.24 -9.19 -17.27
C LYS A 19 9.35 -8.53 -16.22
N ILE A 20 9.21 -7.21 -16.27
CA ILE A 20 8.26 -6.48 -15.43
C ILE A 20 6.85 -6.67 -16.02
N ILE A 21 5.95 -7.28 -15.24
CA ILE A 21 4.57 -7.56 -15.66
C ILE A 21 3.57 -6.52 -15.17
N HIS A 22 3.88 -5.80 -14.08
CA HIS A 22 3.07 -4.71 -13.55
C HIS A 22 3.97 -3.69 -12.85
N CYS A 23 3.65 -2.41 -13.02
CA CYS A 23 4.36 -1.32 -12.36
C CYS A 23 3.43 -0.14 -12.12
N VAL A 24 3.43 0.35 -10.88
CA VAL A 24 2.53 1.39 -10.40
C VAL A 24 3.23 2.40 -9.52
N GLU A 25 2.59 3.53 -9.33
CA GLU A 25 2.89 4.43 -8.22
C GLU A 25 2.28 3.93 -6.93
N SER A 26 2.96 4.16 -5.81
CA SER A 26 2.50 3.93 -4.46
C SER A 26 2.57 5.23 -3.63
N GLY A 27 2.49 5.13 -2.30
CA GLY A 27 2.68 6.26 -1.40
C GLY A 27 1.73 7.44 -1.63
N SER A 28 2.18 8.64 -1.28
CA SER A 28 1.34 9.85 -1.24
C SER A 28 0.76 10.25 -2.60
N ARG A 29 1.47 9.97 -3.70
CA ARG A 29 1.00 10.24 -5.07
C ARG A 29 -0.18 9.36 -5.44
N ALA A 30 -0.08 8.07 -5.17
CA ALA A 30 -1.16 7.12 -5.41
C ALA A 30 -2.34 7.33 -4.44
N TRP A 31 -2.07 7.80 -3.23
CA TRP A 31 -3.11 8.15 -2.27
C TRP A 31 -3.87 9.43 -2.63
N GLY A 32 -3.35 10.24 -3.58
CA GLY A 32 -4.02 11.42 -4.12
C GLY A 32 -3.79 12.72 -3.34
N PHE A 33 -2.77 12.78 -2.47
CA PHE A 33 -2.41 13.98 -1.71
C PHE A 33 -0.91 14.30 -1.70
N ALA A 34 -0.25 14.07 -2.83
CA ALA A 34 1.16 14.43 -2.98
C ALA A 34 1.38 15.94 -2.79
N SER A 35 2.45 16.32 -2.09
CA SER A 35 3.01 17.67 -2.12
C SER A 35 3.88 17.87 -3.36
N PRO A 36 4.25 19.12 -3.70
CA PRO A 36 5.11 19.38 -4.86
C PRO A 36 6.45 18.63 -4.84
N ASP A 37 6.98 18.38 -3.64
CA ASP A 37 8.25 17.72 -3.34
C ASP A 37 8.10 16.25 -2.94
N SER A 38 6.91 15.68 -3.04
CA SER A 38 6.70 14.25 -2.71
C SER A 38 7.53 13.36 -3.63
N ASP A 39 8.16 12.34 -3.04
CA ASP A 39 8.90 11.31 -3.75
C ASP A 39 8.01 10.50 -4.70
N TYR A 40 8.64 9.84 -5.66
CA TYR A 40 8.00 8.85 -6.52
C TYR A 40 8.27 7.46 -5.96
N ASP A 41 7.22 6.81 -5.51
CA ASP A 41 7.22 5.47 -4.92
C ASP A 41 6.86 4.43 -5.98
N VAL A 42 7.78 4.12 -6.87
CA VAL A 42 7.56 3.20 -7.98
C VAL A 42 7.67 1.76 -7.50
N ARG A 43 6.61 0.99 -7.70
CA ARG A 43 6.52 -0.40 -7.25
C ARG A 43 6.19 -1.31 -8.43
N PHE A 44 6.91 -2.43 -8.55
CA PHE A 44 6.70 -3.33 -9.67
C PHE A 44 6.72 -4.82 -9.29
N ILE A 45 6.05 -5.62 -10.10
CA ILE A 45 6.08 -7.09 -10.03
C ILE A 45 6.79 -7.60 -11.27
N TYR A 46 7.72 -8.53 -11.08
CA TYR A 46 8.53 -9.09 -12.14
C TYR A 46 8.59 -10.61 -12.13
N VAL A 47 8.94 -11.17 -13.29
CA VAL A 47 9.19 -12.59 -13.49
C VAL A 47 10.63 -12.76 -13.99
N ARG A 48 11.33 -13.79 -13.50
CA ARG A 48 12.64 -14.24 -13.98
C ARG A 48 12.50 -15.41 -14.96
N PRO A 49 13.54 -15.71 -15.74
CA PRO A 49 13.59 -16.96 -16.51
C PRO A 49 13.39 -18.17 -15.60
N LYS A 50 12.74 -19.20 -16.11
CA LYS A 50 12.37 -20.42 -15.38
C LYS A 50 13.54 -21.07 -14.63
N GLU A 51 14.72 -21.08 -15.24
CA GLU A 51 15.94 -21.65 -14.69
C GLU A 51 16.35 -20.98 -13.38
N TYR A 52 15.98 -19.71 -13.20
CA TYR A 52 16.26 -18.97 -11.97
C TYR A 52 15.51 -19.56 -10.76
N TYR A 53 14.27 -20.00 -10.97
CA TYR A 53 13.43 -20.59 -9.91
C TYR A 53 13.82 -22.03 -9.56
N LEU A 54 14.55 -22.70 -10.45
CA LEU A 54 14.98 -24.10 -10.29
C LEU A 54 16.40 -24.23 -9.69
N ARG A 55 17.02 -23.13 -9.26
CA ARG A 55 18.35 -23.13 -8.64
C ARG A 55 18.31 -23.74 -7.24
N LEU A 56 19.44 -24.31 -6.81
CA LEU A 56 19.59 -24.88 -5.47
C LEU A 56 19.95 -23.82 -4.42
N ASP A 57 20.63 -22.74 -4.84
CA ASP A 57 21.00 -21.64 -3.95
C ASP A 57 19.80 -20.70 -3.69
N LYS A 58 19.86 -19.98 -2.57
CA LYS A 58 18.83 -18.99 -2.23
C LYS A 58 18.85 -17.84 -3.23
N THR A 59 17.72 -17.60 -3.87
CA THR A 59 17.54 -16.52 -4.83
C THR A 59 17.00 -15.25 -4.19
N ARG A 60 17.33 -14.10 -4.78
CA ARG A 60 16.82 -12.79 -4.37
C ARG A 60 15.40 -12.61 -4.93
N ASP A 61 14.46 -12.22 -4.09
CA ASP A 61 13.02 -12.02 -4.44
C ASP A 61 12.58 -10.56 -4.39
N VAL A 62 13.52 -9.62 -4.19
CA VAL A 62 13.31 -8.17 -4.21
C VAL A 62 14.41 -7.51 -5.03
N ILE A 63 14.05 -6.52 -5.83
CA ILE A 63 14.97 -5.60 -6.51
C ILE A 63 14.70 -4.22 -5.96
N GLU A 64 15.77 -3.57 -5.47
CA GLU A 64 15.74 -2.21 -4.93
C GLU A 64 16.66 -1.35 -5.78
N TRP A 65 16.11 -0.27 -6.33
CA TRP A 65 16.82 0.70 -7.12
C TRP A 65 16.46 2.11 -6.65
N GLN A 66 17.28 2.62 -5.75
CA GLN A 66 17.19 4.02 -5.35
C GLN A 66 18.13 4.82 -6.26
N LEU A 67 17.57 5.73 -7.07
CA LEU A 67 18.34 6.51 -8.03
C LEU A 67 18.77 7.86 -7.46
N ASP A 68 17.92 8.47 -6.66
CA ASP A 68 18.14 9.73 -5.96
C ASP A 68 17.16 9.84 -4.77
N ASP A 69 17.15 11.01 -4.12
CA ASP A 69 16.27 11.26 -2.97
C ASP A 69 14.80 11.43 -3.36
N THR A 70 14.47 11.44 -4.66
CA THR A 70 13.12 11.69 -5.18
C THR A 70 12.48 10.50 -5.88
N LEU A 71 13.26 9.47 -6.26
CA LEU A 71 12.79 8.32 -7.02
C LEU A 71 13.22 7.01 -6.38
N ASP A 72 12.29 6.39 -5.67
CA ASP A 72 12.43 5.08 -5.05
C ASP A 72 11.72 4.00 -5.90
N ILE A 73 12.51 3.10 -6.50
CA ILE A 73 12.01 2.00 -7.33
C ILE A 73 12.25 0.69 -6.61
N ASN A 74 11.18 -0.05 -6.32
CA ASN A 74 11.25 -1.34 -5.65
C ASN A 74 10.34 -2.36 -6.34
N GLY A 75 10.88 -3.57 -6.55
CA GLY A 75 10.15 -4.65 -7.21
C GLY A 75 10.14 -5.96 -6.45
N TRP A 76 9.03 -6.67 -6.55
CA TRP A 76 8.86 -8.01 -6.00
C TRP A 76 8.82 -9.06 -7.10
N ASP A 77 9.54 -10.15 -6.86
CA ASP A 77 9.40 -11.36 -7.67
C ASP A 77 7.96 -11.89 -7.60
N LEU A 78 7.45 -12.42 -8.73
CA LEU A 78 6.09 -12.98 -8.79
C LEU A 78 5.87 -14.06 -7.73
N GLN A 79 6.87 -14.91 -7.47
CA GLN A 79 6.75 -15.95 -6.44
C GLN A 79 6.53 -15.33 -5.05
N LYS A 80 7.28 -14.26 -4.72
CA LYS A 80 7.07 -13.50 -3.48
C LYS A 80 5.69 -12.86 -3.45
N ALA A 81 5.28 -12.20 -4.53
CA ALA A 81 3.98 -11.52 -4.62
C ALA A 81 2.82 -12.51 -4.40
N LEU A 82 2.85 -13.69 -5.04
CA LEU A 82 1.82 -14.72 -4.88
C LEU A 82 1.82 -15.33 -3.47
N ARG A 83 2.99 -15.51 -2.85
CA ARG A 83 3.08 -15.95 -1.44
C ARG A 83 2.51 -14.91 -0.47
N LEU A 84 2.71 -13.63 -0.74
CA LEU A 84 2.12 -12.54 0.05
C LEU A 84 0.61 -12.44 -0.20
N LEU A 85 0.16 -12.64 -1.44
CA LEU A 85 -1.26 -12.71 -1.78
C LEU A 85 -1.97 -13.82 -1.01
N HIS A 86 -1.38 -15.03 -0.97
CA HIS A 86 -1.92 -16.15 -0.19
C HIS A 86 -2.09 -15.81 1.30
N LYS A 87 -1.22 -14.96 1.84
CA LYS A 87 -1.33 -14.46 3.23
C LYS A 87 -2.26 -13.26 3.36
N SER A 88 -2.96 -12.89 2.29
CA SER A 88 -3.80 -11.68 2.26
C SER A 88 -3.04 -10.40 2.64
N ASN A 89 -1.81 -10.24 2.14
CA ASN A 89 -1.02 -9.05 2.42
C ASN A 89 -1.62 -7.82 1.70
N PRO A 90 -2.01 -6.76 2.43
CA PRO A 90 -2.69 -5.59 1.88
C PRO A 90 -1.93 -4.86 0.77
N THR A 91 -0.61 -4.85 0.80
CA THR A 91 0.22 -4.13 -0.17
C THR A 91 -0.06 -4.56 -1.61
N LEU A 92 -0.31 -5.87 -1.85
CA LEU A 92 -0.58 -6.32 -3.22
C LEU A 92 -1.96 -5.86 -3.72
N PHE A 93 -2.96 -5.80 -2.83
CA PHE A 93 -4.28 -5.23 -3.17
C PHE A 93 -4.16 -3.74 -3.49
N GLU A 94 -3.34 -3.00 -2.72
CA GLU A 94 -3.06 -1.59 -2.99
C GLU A 94 -2.37 -1.39 -4.33
N TRP A 95 -1.31 -2.14 -4.64
CA TRP A 95 -0.62 -2.02 -5.93
C TRP A 95 -1.54 -2.37 -7.09
N ASN A 96 -2.40 -3.39 -6.94
CA ASN A 96 -3.38 -3.75 -7.97
C ASN A 96 -4.45 -2.66 -8.21
N SER A 97 -4.77 -1.86 -7.19
CA SER A 97 -5.77 -0.79 -7.25
C SER A 97 -5.18 0.62 -7.41
N SER A 98 -3.88 0.73 -7.63
CA SER A 98 -3.23 2.04 -7.81
C SER A 98 -3.81 2.78 -9.01
N PRO A 99 -4.18 4.07 -8.85
CA PRO A 99 -4.72 4.88 -9.96
C PRO A 99 -3.65 5.31 -10.97
N ILE A 100 -2.36 5.14 -10.64
CA ILE A 100 -1.23 5.55 -11.50
C ILE A 100 -0.45 4.31 -11.91
N ILE A 101 -0.60 3.92 -13.18
CA ILE A 101 0.02 2.73 -13.76
C ILE A 101 1.10 3.15 -14.75
N TYR A 102 2.32 2.69 -14.55
CA TYR A 102 3.45 2.92 -15.46
C TYR A 102 3.59 1.83 -16.52
N LYS A 103 3.31 0.58 -16.14
CA LYS A 103 3.34 -0.59 -17.02
C LYS A 103 2.34 -1.64 -16.52
N THR A 104 1.63 -2.29 -17.43
CA THR A 104 0.82 -3.49 -17.14
C THR A 104 0.80 -4.38 -18.37
N THR A 105 0.72 -5.68 -18.17
CA THR A 105 0.74 -6.70 -19.24
C THR A 105 -0.46 -7.64 -19.11
N ASP A 106 -0.67 -8.49 -20.11
CA ASP A 106 -1.74 -9.47 -20.06
C ASP A 106 -1.49 -10.54 -18.99
N GLU A 107 -0.23 -10.85 -18.71
CA GLU A 107 0.14 -11.73 -17.59
C GLU A 107 -0.35 -11.18 -16.26
N TRP A 108 -0.20 -9.85 -16.02
CA TRP A 108 -0.73 -9.25 -14.80
C TRP A 108 -2.25 -9.28 -14.72
N LYS A 109 -2.95 -9.14 -15.85
CA LYS A 109 -4.42 -9.23 -15.86
C LYS A 109 -4.92 -10.59 -15.37
N GLU A 110 -4.18 -11.68 -15.65
CA GLU A 110 -4.52 -13.00 -15.12
C GLU A 110 -4.37 -13.04 -13.60
N VAL A 111 -3.28 -12.51 -13.06
CA VAL A 111 -3.07 -12.40 -11.61
C VAL A 111 -4.14 -11.51 -10.98
N SER A 112 -4.37 -10.32 -11.53
CA SER A 112 -5.35 -9.34 -11.05
C SER A 112 -6.76 -9.93 -10.95
N SER A 113 -7.16 -10.79 -11.89
CA SER A 113 -8.49 -11.41 -11.93
C SER A 113 -8.84 -12.29 -10.73
N ILE A 114 -7.83 -12.71 -9.97
CA ILE A 114 -8.02 -13.59 -8.80
C ILE A 114 -7.66 -12.91 -7.48
N ILE A 115 -7.02 -11.74 -7.49
CA ILE A 115 -6.48 -11.08 -6.29
C ILE A 115 -7.54 -10.96 -5.20
N GLU A 116 -8.72 -10.44 -5.50
CA GLU A 116 -9.78 -10.20 -4.51
C GLU A 116 -10.24 -11.48 -3.79
N LYS A 117 -10.14 -12.65 -4.43
CA LYS A 117 -10.53 -13.93 -3.84
C LYS A 117 -9.65 -14.33 -2.65
N TYR A 118 -8.44 -13.77 -2.57
CA TYR A 118 -7.48 -14.03 -1.49
C TYR A 118 -7.56 -13.00 -0.36
N PHE A 119 -8.52 -12.07 -0.43
CA PHE A 119 -8.68 -11.09 0.63
C PHE A 119 -9.33 -11.71 1.86
N VAL A 120 -8.69 -11.53 3.02
CA VAL A 120 -9.20 -11.94 4.33
C VAL A 120 -9.32 -10.69 5.20
N GLU A 121 -10.56 -10.32 5.51
CA GLU A 121 -10.91 -9.10 6.27
C GLU A 121 -10.05 -8.93 7.53
N LYS A 122 -10.00 -9.98 8.37
CA LYS A 122 -9.25 -9.95 9.64
C LYS A 122 -7.75 -9.68 9.43
N SER A 123 -7.15 -10.27 8.38
CA SER A 123 -5.74 -10.02 8.03
C SER A 123 -5.50 -8.59 7.59
N GLY A 124 -6.40 -8.04 6.76
CA GLY A 124 -6.37 -6.64 6.33
C GLY A 124 -6.49 -5.68 7.51
N LEU A 125 -7.46 -5.93 8.40
CA LEU A 125 -7.69 -5.14 9.61
C LEU A 125 -6.46 -5.13 10.54
N TYR A 126 -5.86 -6.29 10.82
CA TYR A 126 -4.65 -6.37 11.63
C TYR A 126 -3.50 -5.56 11.03
N HIS A 127 -3.29 -5.66 9.73
CA HIS A 127 -2.22 -4.93 9.07
C HIS A 127 -2.42 -3.41 9.18
N TYR A 128 -3.60 -2.90 8.79
CA TYR A 128 -3.88 -1.47 8.84
C TYR A 128 -3.90 -0.93 10.26
N LEU A 129 -4.51 -1.64 11.21
CA LEU A 129 -4.50 -1.24 12.61
C LEU A 129 -3.07 -1.19 13.18
N SER A 130 -2.24 -2.20 12.89
CA SER A 130 -0.84 -2.23 13.33
C SER A 130 -0.05 -1.05 12.76
N THR A 131 -0.24 -0.73 11.48
CA THR A 131 0.38 0.44 10.83
C THR A 131 -0.06 1.74 11.48
N ALA A 132 -1.36 1.91 11.74
CA ALA A 132 -1.90 3.08 12.42
C ALA A 132 -1.32 3.23 13.83
N LYS A 133 -1.37 2.18 14.65
CA LYS A 133 -0.85 2.17 16.04
C LYS A 133 0.64 2.50 16.10
N SER A 134 1.45 1.94 15.19
CA SER A 134 2.88 2.21 15.16
C SER A 134 3.16 3.69 14.85
N ASN A 135 2.57 4.23 13.77
CA ASN A 135 2.76 5.63 13.40
C ASN A 135 2.20 6.60 14.45
N TYR A 136 1.04 6.29 15.06
CA TYR A 136 0.44 7.11 16.10
C TYR A 136 1.36 7.21 17.32
N ARG A 137 1.84 6.06 17.81
CA ARG A 137 2.73 6.01 18.98
C ARG A 137 4.06 6.72 18.73
N GLU A 138 4.63 6.57 17.53
CA GLU A 138 5.95 7.09 17.21
C GLU A 138 5.95 8.59 16.93
N TYR A 139 4.89 9.13 16.31
CA TYR A 139 4.94 10.47 15.75
C TYR A 139 3.88 11.44 16.27
N LEU A 140 2.81 10.98 16.92
CA LEU A 140 1.66 11.83 17.28
C LEU A 140 1.40 11.94 18.79
N LYS A 141 2.27 11.42 19.66
CA LYS A 141 2.11 11.46 21.11
C LYS A 141 2.87 12.59 21.80
N GLY A 142 3.75 13.32 21.11
CA GLY A 142 4.53 14.45 21.67
C GLY A 142 3.78 15.79 21.58
N ASP A 143 4.24 16.81 22.30
CA ASP A 143 3.68 18.18 22.22
C ASP A 143 3.87 18.81 20.83
N VAL A 144 4.94 18.40 20.14
CA VAL A 144 5.24 18.77 18.74
C VAL A 144 5.24 17.50 17.92
N VAL A 145 4.46 17.49 16.85
CA VAL A 145 4.21 16.31 16.02
C VAL A 145 4.56 16.57 14.56
N LYS A 146 4.93 15.50 13.84
CA LYS A 146 5.12 15.56 12.40
C LYS A 146 3.76 15.53 11.71
N LEU A 147 3.26 16.66 11.23
CA LEU A 147 1.90 16.82 10.72
C LEU A 147 1.58 15.87 9.54
N LYS A 148 2.56 15.59 8.67
CA LYS A 148 2.38 14.60 7.59
C LYS A 148 2.00 13.20 8.10
N LYS A 149 2.36 12.87 9.34
CA LYS A 149 2.10 11.56 9.93
C LYS A 149 0.65 11.34 10.35
N TYR A 150 -0.17 12.40 10.44
CA TYR A 150 -1.61 12.24 10.60
C TYR A 150 -2.22 11.38 9.51
N PHE A 151 -1.78 11.55 8.25
CA PHE A 151 -2.28 10.75 7.13
C PHE A 151 -1.83 9.28 7.18
N TYR A 152 -0.66 9.01 7.78
CA TYR A 152 -0.16 7.64 7.99
C TYR A 152 -0.89 6.91 9.13
N VAL A 153 -1.74 7.63 9.88
CA VAL A 153 -2.64 7.06 10.90
C VAL A 153 -4.09 7.07 10.39
N LEU A 154 -4.57 8.20 9.88
CA LEU A 154 -5.95 8.35 9.38
C LEU A 154 -6.26 7.38 8.25
N ARG A 155 -5.38 7.30 7.22
CA ARG A 155 -5.63 6.43 6.08
C ARG A 155 -5.79 4.96 6.47
N PRO A 156 -4.89 4.33 7.24
CA PRO A 156 -5.08 2.97 7.72
C PRO A 156 -6.35 2.78 8.57
N LEU A 157 -6.72 3.74 9.43
CA LEU A 157 -7.95 3.62 10.23
C LEU A 157 -9.20 3.73 9.37
N LEU A 158 -9.21 4.61 8.37
CA LEU A 158 -10.32 4.69 7.40
C LEU A 158 -10.37 3.42 6.51
N ALA A 159 -9.22 2.81 6.21
CA ALA A 159 -9.15 1.51 5.55
C ALA A 159 -9.77 0.41 6.43
N CYS A 160 -9.52 0.42 7.74
CA CYS A 160 -10.20 -0.49 8.67
C CYS A 160 -11.73 -0.30 8.64
N LYS A 161 -12.21 0.96 8.70
CA LYS A 161 -13.65 1.25 8.62
C LYS A 161 -14.26 0.76 7.29
N TRP A 162 -13.53 0.94 6.18
CA TRP A 162 -13.95 0.40 4.89
C TRP A 162 -14.09 -1.12 4.93
N ILE A 163 -13.08 -1.84 5.42
CA ILE A 163 -13.11 -3.31 5.49
C ILE A 163 -14.27 -3.79 6.35
N LEU A 164 -14.50 -3.16 7.52
CA LEU A 164 -15.60 -3.52 8.41
C LEU A 164 -16.98 -3.31 7.79
N ALA A 165 -17.14 -2.32 6.93
CA ALA A 165 -18.42 -1.99 6.32
C ALA A 165 -18.67 -2.71 4.98
N GLU A 166 -17.61 -2.85 4.16
CA GLU A 166 -17.74 -3.36 2.79
C GLU A 166 -17.29 -4.81 2.61
N GLY A 167 -16.46 -5.34 3.53
CA GLY A 167 -15.88 -6.68 3.42
C GLY A 167 -14.90 -6.86 2.26
N THR A 168 -14.39 -5.78 1.69
CA THR A 168 -13.52 -5.76 0.50
C THR A 168 -12.20 -5.04 0.76
N PRO A 169 -11.17 -5.24 -0.09
CA PRO A 169 -9.97 -4.42 -0.02
C PRO A 169 -10.30 -2.92 -0.11
N PRO A 170 -9.68 -2.07 0.72
CA PRO A 170 -9.93 -0.63 0.69
C PRO A 170 -9.33 0.02 -0.57
N PRO A 171 -9.96 1.07 -1.10
CA PRO A 171 -9.42 1.81 -2.24
C PRO A 171 -8.11 2.52 -1.89
N MET A 172 -7.25 2.71 -2.90
CA MET A 172 -5.96 3.39 -2.74
C MET A 172 -6.14 4.88 -2.39
N LEU A 173 -7.10 5.55 -3.02
CA LEU A 173 -7.33 6.99 -2.87
C LEU A 173 -7.86 7.34 -1.47
N PHE A 174 -7.12 8.22 -0.78
CA PHE A 174 -7.50 8.73 0.54
C PHE A 174 -8.85 9.47 0.51
N LYS A 175 -9.08 10.27 -0.54
CA LYS A 175 -10.35 11.00 -0.68
C LYS A 175 -11.56 10.09 -0.68
N THR A 176 -11.50 8.94 -1.35
CA THR A 176 -12.60 7.97 -1.36
C THR A 176 -12.90 7.42 0.04
N LEU A 177 -11.85 7.13 0.82
CA LEU A 177 -11.98 6.68 2.20
C LEU A 177 -12.54 7.80 3.09
N MET A 178 -12.01 9.01 2.93
CA MET A 178 -12.39 10.20 3.69
C MET A 178 -13.87 10.57 3.45
N ASP A 179 -14.28 10.65 2.19
CA ASP A 179 -15.65 11.05 1.82
C ASP A 179 -16.69 10.07 2.38
N LYS A 180 -16.34 8.80 2.58
CA LYS A 180 -17.29 7.76 3.01
C LYS A 180 -17.25 7.47 4.50
N TYR A 181 -16.09 7.54 5.14
CA TYR A 181 -15.89 7.02 6.50
C TYR A 181 -15.26 8.01 7.48
N LEU A 182 -14.86 9.22 7.06
CA LEU A 182 -14.37 10.22 8.01
C LEU A 182 -15.54 10.80 8.80
N ASP A 183 -15.36 10.92 10.12
CA ASP A 183 -16.32 11.54 11.00
C ASP A 183 -16.42 13.04 10.71
N GLU A 184 -17.64 13.55 10.57
CA GLU A 184 -17.90 14.97 10.28
C GLU A 184 -17.36 15.92 11.37
N SER A 185 -17.20 15.43 12.61
CA SER A 185 -16.69 16.24 13.73
C SER A 185 -15.23 16.66 13.57
N ILE A 186 -14.42 15.86 12.85
CA ILE A 186 -12.99 16.13 12.63
C ILE A 186 -12.69 16.53 11.18
N LYS A 187 -13.67 16.47 10.30
CA LYS A 187 -13.50 16.73 8.88
C LYS A 187 -12.86 18.09 8.57
N PRO A 188 -13.26 19.22 9.22
CA PRO A 188 -12.61 20.52 8.98
C PRO A 188 -11.12 20.52 9.33
N ASP A 189 -10.72 19.82 10.40
CA ASP A 189 -9.31 19.74 10.82
C ASP A 189 -8.50 18.88 9.85
N VAL A 190 -9.08 17.77 9.35
CA VAL A 190 -8.44 16.89 8.36
C VAL A 190 -8.33 17.57 7.00
N GLU A 191 -9.36 18.32 6.55
CA GLU A 191 -9.32 19.13 5.32
C GLU A 191 -8.23 20.19 5.38
N LYS A 192 -8.09 20.88 6.52
CA LYS A 192 -7.00 21.84 6.75
C LYS A 192 -5.63 21.19 6.67
N LEU A 193 -5.44 20.02 7.31
CA LEU A 193 -4.20 19.25 7.20
C LEU A 193 -3.90 18.85 5.77
N LEU A 194 -4.94 18.45 5.02
CA LEU A 194 -4.82 18.05 3.62
C LEU A 194 -4.40 19.22 2.73
N GLU A 195 -5.02 20.38 2.88
CA GLU A 195 -4.64 21.60 2.19
C GLU A 195 -3.19 21.97 2.46
N MET A 196 -2.79 21.96 3.74
CA MET A 196 -1.40 22.21 4.13
C MET A 196 -0.45 21.21 3.46
N LYS A 197 -0.80 19.91 3.43
CA LYS A 197 0.04 18.86 2.81
C LYS A 197 0.20 19.05 1.30
N MET A 198 -0.84 19.47 0.61
CA MET A 198 -0.84 19.61 -0.85
C MET A 198 -0.21 20.91 -1.33
N THR A 199 -0.21 21.97 -0.52
CA THR A 199 0.25 23.31 -0.93
C THR A 199 1.65 23.67 -0.44
N MET A 200 2.11 23.03 0.65
CA MET A 200 3.44 23.31 1.21
C MET A 200 4.47 22.27 0.72
N PRO A 201 5.71 22.68 0.40
CA PRO A 201 6.76 21.76 -0.01
C PRO A 201 6.99 20.64 1.02
N GLU A 202 7.02 20.97 2.30
CA GLU A 202 7.01 20.00 3.37
C GLU A 202 6.15 20.50 4.53
N ILE A 203 5.12 19.72 4.92
CA ILE A 203 4.45 19.95 6.19
C ILE A 203 5.40 19.53 7.30
N GLY A 204 6.00 20.54 7.96
CA GLY A 204 6.91 20.35 9.08
C GLY A 204 6.25 19.81 10.33
N GLU A 205 6.83 20.20 11.44
CA GLU A 205 6.33 19.94 12.80
C GLU A 205 5.34 21.01 13.22
N GLY A 206 4.38 20.65 14.06
CA GLY A 206 3.37 21.57 14.59
C GLY A 206 2.74 21.07 15.86
N LYS A 207 1.84 21.87 16.42
CA LYS A 207 1.03 21.45 17.57
C LYS A 207 0.07 20.33 17.15
N GLN A 208 -0.29 19.51 18.11
CA GLN A 208 -1.32 18.49 17.93
C GLN A 208 -2.67 19.11 17.55
N PHE A 209 -3.47 18.30 16.84
CA PHE A 209 -4.89 18.54 16.61
C PHE A 209 -5.68 17.71 17.62
N ASP A 210 -5.99 18.29 18.78
CA ASP A 210 -6.55 17.56 19.94
C ASP A 210 -7.78 16.72 19.55
N LYS A 211 -8.74 17.30 18.83
CA LYS A 211 -9.93 16.59 18.36
C LYS A 211 -9.60 15.41 17.45
N VAL A 212 -8.60 15.56 16.56
CA VAL A 212 -8.17 14.49 15.70
C VAL A 212 -7.52 13.39 16.52
N ASN A 213 -6.67 13.73 17.50
CA ASN A 213 -6.04 12.76 18.38
C ASN A 213 -7.06 11.98 19.23
N GLU A 214 -8.06 12.64 19.80
CA GLU A 214 -9.15 11.98 20.52
C GLU A 214 -9.91 10.99 19.63
N TYR A 215 -10.20 11.39 18.38
CA TYR A 215 -10.82 10.51 17.39
C TYR A 215 -9.92 9.31 17.05
N LEU A 216 -8.61 9.52 16.86
CA LEU A 216 -7.66 8.46 16.57
C LEU A 216 -7.57 7.44 17.71
N ASP A 217 -7.42 7.90 18.95
CA ASP A 217 -7.38 7.03 20.14
C ASP A 217 -8.64 6.18 20.22
N LYS A 218 -9.82 6.80 20.15
CA LYS A 218 -11.11 6.11 20.18
C LYS A 218 -11.27 5.10 19.04
N THR A 219 -10.94 5.49 17.81
CA THR A 219 -11.09 4.60 16.64
C THR A 219 -10.14 3.41 16.71
N ILE A 220 -8.91 3.61 17.21
CA ILE A 220 -7.94 2.51 17.41
C ILE A 220 -8.51 1.48 18.39
N GLU A 221 -9.06 1.93 19.53
CA GLU A 221 -9.65 1.05 20.54
C GLU A 221 -10.87 0.30 20.02
N GLU A 222 -11.77 1.00 19.32
CA GLU A 222 -12.97 0.39 18.72
C GLU A 222 -12.61 -0.69 17.70
N VAL A 223 -11.70 -0.41 16.79
CA VAL A 223 -11.26 -1.38 15.77
C VAL A 223 -10.56 -2.57 16.41
N GLU A 224 -9.73 -2.35 17.43
CA GLU A 224 -9.05 -3.41 18.16
C GLU A 224 -10.03 -4.39 18.83
N GLN A 225 -11.07 -3.87 19.48
CA GLN A 225 -12.13 -4.67 20.10
C GLN A 225 -12.89 -5.51 19.06
N ILE A 226 -13.28 -4.89 17.94
CA ILE A 226 -13.99 -5.60 16.86
C ILE A 226 -13.12 -6.73 16.29
N ILE A 227 -11.84 -6.48 16.02
CA ILE A 227 -10.92 -7.51 15.48
C ILE A 227 -10.80 -8.69 16.43
N ALA A 228 -10.78 -8.46 17.76
CA ALA A 228 -10.68 -9.53 18.74
C ALA A 228 -11.87 -10.51 18.68
N GLU A 229 -13.06 -10.01 18.33
CA GLU A 229 -14.29 -10.80 18.23
C GLU A 229 -14.49 -11.47 16.85
N LEU A 230 -13.78 -10.99 15.81
CA LEU A 230 -13.92 -11.56 14.47
C LEU A 230 -13.40 -13.01 14.40
N PRO A 231 -14.13 -13.90 13.73
CA PRO A 231 -13.66 -15.26 13.49
C PRO A 231 -12.43 -15.28 12.58
N ASN A 232 -11.58 -16.29 12.75
CA ASN A 232 -10.54 -16.55 11.76
C ASN A 232 -11.19 -17.17 10.52
N LYS A 233 -10.83 -16.65 9.36
CA LYS A 233 -11.19 -17.25 8.05
C LYS A 233 -9.89 -17.72 7.39
N ASP A 234 -9.93 -18.91 6.81
CA ASP A 234 -8.82 -19.40 6.00
C ASP A 234 -8.78 -18.69 4.64
N THR A 235 -7.57 -18.54 4.11
CA THR A 235 -7.36 -18.09 2.74
C THR A 235 -7.74 -19.18 1.74
N GLN A 236 -7.86 -18.81 0.46
CA GLN A 236 -7.95 -19.78 -0.65
C GLN A 236 -6.73 -20.71 -0.67
N GLY A 237 -6.87 -21.90 -1.27
CA GLY A 237 -5.76 -22.83 -1.45
C GLY A 237 -4.67 -22.32 -2.40
N TRP A 238 -3.59 -23.11 -2.50
CA TRP A 238 -2.43 -22.78 -3.35
C TRP A 238 -2.62 -23.13 -4.82
N GLU A 239 -3.62 -23.95 -5.17
CA GLU A 239 -3.75 -24.57 -6.48
C GLU A 239 -3.77 -23.54 -7.60
N LYS A 240 -4.62 -22.50 -7.46
CA LYS A 240 -4.75 -21.48 -8.48
C LYS A 240 -3.52 -20.57 -8.58
N LEU A 241 -2.87 -20.28 -7.47
CA LEU A 241 -1.62 -19.51 -7.46
C LEU A 241 -0.49 -20.29 -8.14
N ASN A 242 -0.38 -21.59 -7.86
CA ASN A 242 0.61 -22.45 -8.50
C ASN A 242 0.37 -22.59 -10.02
N GLU A 243 -0.90 -22.75 -10.44
CA GLU A 243 -1.27 -22.78 -11.87
C GLU A 243 -0.80 -21.51 -12.60
N ILE A 244 -1.14 -20.33 -12.05
CA ILE A 244 -0.74 -19.04 -12.62
C ILE A 244 0.78 -18.89 -12.61
N PHE A 245 1.43 -19.19 -11.51
CA PHE A 245 2.88 -19.09 -11.42
C PHE A 245 3.58 -19.93 -12.47
N LEU A 246 3.22 -21.23 -12.59
CA LEU A 246 3.81 -22.15 -13.57
C LEU A 246 3.55 -21.77 -15.02
N LYS A 247 2.44 -21.06 -15.29
CA LYS A 247 2.11 -20.57 -16.62
C LYS A 247 2.96 -19.35 -17.02
N LEU A 248 3.33 -18.50 -16.04
CA LEU A 248 3.97 -17.22 -16.29
C LEU A 248 5.52 -17.28 -16.28
N ILE A 249 6.12 -18.37 -15.78
CA ILE A 249 7.58 -18.59 -15.75
C ILE A 249 8.10 -19.42 -16.92
#